data_8b358817fb80d4cfcb1146696d682821
#
_entry.id   8b358817fb80d4cfcb1146696d682821
#
_cell.length_a   1.000
_cell.length_b   1.000
_cell.length_c   1.000
_cell.angle_alpha   90.00
_cell.angle_beta   90.00
_cell.angle_gamma   90.00
#
_symmetry.space_group_name_H-M   'P 1'
#
loop_
_entity.id
_entity.type
_entity.pdbx_description
1 polymer ?
#
loop_
_entity_poly.entity_id
_entity_poly.type
_entity_poly.pdbx_seq_one_letter_code
_entity_poly.pdbx_strand_id
1 'polypeptide(L)'
;MAYKGIILAGGSGTRLHPLTVSVSKQLMPVYDKPMIYYPVATLMLAAIRDILIITTPRDQEAYRNLLGDGGRWGVNFRYAAQPSPDGLAQAFLIGEDFIGADPACLILGDNIYYGQGLSAVLRRATARERGATVFGYYVRDPERYGVVSFDDQGRAKDIEEKPKADRKSVV
;
A
#
# COMPACT_ATOMS: atom_id res chain seq x y z
N MET A 1 -18.18 -8.08 7.85
CA MET A 1 -16.76 -8.44 8.05
C MET A 1 -15.94 -7.14 8.05
N ALA A 2 -14.98 -7.01 8.94
CA ALA A 2 -14.10 -5.84 8.98
C ALA A 2 -12.87 -6.12 8.11
N TYR A 3 -12.49 -5.17 7.25
CA TYR A 3 -11.26 -5.29 6.46
C TYR A 3 -10.03 -5.22 7.34
N LYS A 4 -9.04 -6.06 7.07
CA LYS A 4 -7.68 -5.97 7.60
C LYS A 4 -6.80 -5.15 6.64
N GLY A 5 -6.05 -4.21 7.18
CA GLY A 5 -5.11 -3.41 6.40
C GLY A 5 -3.70 -3.99 6.47
N ILE A 6 -2.99 -4.00 5.35
CA ILE A 6 -1.55 -4.31 5.30
C ILE A 6 -0.85 -3.12 4.68
N ILE A 7 0.14 -2.58 5.36
CA ILE A 7 1.06 -1.59 4.80
C ILE A 7 2.41 -2.27 4.58
N LEU A 8 2.81 -2.44 3.31
CA LEU A 8 4.13 -2.97 3.00
C LEU A 8 5.14 -1.83 2.87
N ALA A 9 6.01 -1.73 3.86
CA ALA A 9 7.03 -0.69 4.00
C ALA A 9 8.45 -1.27 4.01
N GLY A 10 8.63 -2.44 3.38
CA GLY A 10 9.91 -3.14 3.28
C GLY A 10 10.60 -2.83 1.96
N GLY A 11 11.47 -1.97 1.81
CA GLY A 11 12.22 -1.67 0.58
C GLY A 11 13.53 -0.95 0.89
N SER A 12 14.58 -1.23 0.13
CA SER A 12 15.91 -0.64 0.34
C SER A 12 15.98 0.86 0.00
N GLY A 13 15.00 1.39 -0.76
CA GLY A 13 14.95 2.80 -1.13
C GLY A 13 16.16 3.32 -1.92
N THR A 14 16.87 2.44 -2.64
CA THR A 14 18.15 2.73 -3.31
C THR A 14 18.13 3.94 -4.24
N ARG A 15 16.97 4.27 -4.83
CA ARG A 15 16.80 5.46 -5.68
C ARG A 15 17.00 6.78 -4.95
N LEU A 16 16.92 6.78 -3.62
CA LEU A 16 17.10 7.95 -2.76
C LEU A 16 18.42 7.92 -1.99
N HIS A 17 19.38 7.04 -2.37
CA HIS A 17 20.71 7.06 -1.77
C HIS A 17 21.37 8.44 -1.98
N PRO A 18 22.13 8.94 -0.97
CA PRO A 18 22.52 8.27 0.27
C PRO A 18 21.52 8.42 1.43
N LEU A 19 20.40 9.14 1.26
CA LEU A 19 19.45 9.42 2.35
C LEU A 19 18.90 8.13 3.00
N THR A 20 18.62 7.11 2.18
CA THR A 20 18.07 5.83 2.63
C THR A 20 19.09 4.83 3.18
N VAL A 21 20.35 5.22 3.31
CA VAL A 21 21.39 4.42 3.97
C VAL A 21 21.07 4.24 5.46
N SER A 22 20.64 5.31 6.11
CA SER A 22 20.39 5.35 7.56
C SER A 22 18.92 5.37 7.96
N VAL A 23 18.01 5.76 7.04
CA VAL A 23 16.58 5.95 7.34
C VAL A 23 15.74 5.27 6.27
N SER A 24 14.70 4.54 6.68
CA SER A 24 13.72 4.00 5.75
C SER A 24 13.04 5.12 4.95
N LYS A 25 12.84 4.92 3.63
CA LYS A 25 12.19 5.87 2.74
C LYS A 25 10.86 6.39 3.29
N GLN A 26 10.06 5.51 3.85
CA GLN A 26 8.72 5.85 4.31
C GLN A 26 8.70 6.62 5.65
N LEU A 27 9.83 6.68 6.34
CA LEU A 27 10.01 7.52 7.53
C LEU A 27 10.48 8.94 7.20
N MET A 28 10.90 9.18 5.95
CA MET A 28 11.29 10.52 5.50
C MET A 28 10.06 11.42 5.40
N PRO A 29 10.23 12.72 5.64
CA PRO A 29 9.14 13.68 5.53
C PRO A 29 8.70 13.89 4.09
N VAL A 30 7.40 13.94 3.87
CA VAL A 30 6.77 14.49 2.68
C VAL A 30 5.94 15.66 3.14
N TYR A 31 6.38 16.87 2.82
CA TYR A 31 5.86 18.12 3.33
C TYR A 31 6.04 18.23 4.86
N ASP A 32 5.01 18.01 5.66
CA ASP A 32 4.96 18.25 7.11
C ASP A 32 4.94 16.98 7.97
N LYS A 33 4.95 15.79 7.36
CA LYS A 33 4.81 14.52 8.08
C LYS A 33 5.56 13.37 7.41
N PRO A 34 5.93 12.32 8.15
CA PRO A 34 6.50 11.11 7.58
C PRO A 34 5.62 10.50 6.50
N MET A 35 6.23 10.01 5.42
CA MET A 35 5.52 9.43 4.27
C MET A 35 4.53 8.33 4.67
N ILE A 36 4.87 7.50 5.67
CA ILE A 36 4.02 6.41 6.16
C ILE A 36 2.64 6.87 6.66
N TYR A 37 2.49 8.13 7.06
CA TYR A 37 1.20 8.65 7.53
C TYR A 37 0.16 8.73 6.42
N TYR A 38 0.57 8.87 5.16
CA TYR A 38 -0.36 8.93 4.02
C TYR A 38 -1.08 7.59 3.79
N PRO A 39 -0.39 6.43 3.67
CA PRO A 39 -1.08 5.14 3.56
C PRO A 39 -1.87 4.79 4.84
N VAL A 40 -1.39 5.14 6.04
CA VAL A 40 -2.18 5.00 7.27
C VAL A 40 -3.49 5.78 7.18
N ALA A 41 -3.44 7.06 6.80
CA ALA A 41 -4.62 7.89 6.63
C ALA A 41 -5.57 7.33 5.54
N THR A 42 -5.04 6.79 4.46
CA THR A 42 -5.83 6.15 3.40
C THR A 42 -6.62 4.97 3.92
N LEU A 43 -6.00 4.07 4.70
CA LEU A 43 -6.70 2.96 5.34
C LEU A 43 -7.75 3.44 6.36
N MET A 44 -7.44 4.49 7.12
CA MET A 44 -8.39 5.08 8.05
C MET A 44 -9.61 5.69 7.34
N LEU A 45 -9.43 6.33 6.18
CA LEU A 45 -10.51 6.83 5.32
C LEU A 45 -11.38 5.71 4.74
N ALA A 46 -10.79 4.52 4.52
CA ALA A 46 -11.49 3.30 4.14
C ALA A 46 -12.20 2.61 5.32
N ALA A 47 -12.20 3.23 6.51
CA ALA A 47 -12.71 2.69 7.77
C ALA A 47 -11.99 1.40 8.26
N ILE A 48 -10.79 1.13 7.77
CA ILE A 48 -9.95 0.02 8.22
C ILE A 48 -9.21 0.46 9.50
N ARG A 49 -9.27 -0.38 10.53
CA ARG A 49 -8.73 -0.05 11.87
C ARG A 49 -7.70 -1.04 12.36
N ASP A 50 -7.75 -2.31 11.96
CA ASP A 50 -6.73 -3.29 12.24
C ASP A 50 -5.70 -3.28 11.10
N ILE A 51 -4.47 -2.90 11.38
CA ILE A 51 -3.45 -2.65 10.37
C ILE A 51 -2.15 -3.36 10.73
N LEU A 52 -1.65 -4.20 9.82
CA LEU A 52 -0.34 -4.82 9.90
C LEU A 52 0.66 -3.97 9.11
N ILE A 53 1.73 -3.55 9.76
CA ILE A 53 2.84 -2.83 9.16
C ILE A 53 4.00 -3.79 8.95
N ILE A 54 4.33 -4.08 7.70
CA ILE A 54 5.42 -4.98 7.32
C ILE A 54 6.62 -4.13 6.90
N THR A 55 7.73 -4.31 7.60
CA THR A 55 8.95 -3.54 7.41
C THR A 55 10.15 -4.45 7.19
N THR A 56 11.32 -3.89 6.89
CA THR A 56 12.56 -4.64 7.04
C THR A 56 12.83 -4.92 8.53
N PRO A 57 13.56 -5.99 8.88
CA PRO A 57 13.94 -6.24 10.27
C PRO A 57 14.69 -5.07 10.90
N ARG A 58 15.57 -4.42 10.12
CA ARG A 58 16.38 -3.27 10.55
C ARG A 58 15.54 -2.08 10.98
N ASP A 59 14.48 -1.78 10.22
CA ASP A 59 13.74 -0.53 10.37
C ASP A 59 12.54 -0.66 11.33
N GLN A 60 12.16 -1.87 11.74
CA GLN A 60 10.93 -2.13 12.49
C GLN A 60 10.82 -1.32 13.79
N GLU A 61 11.93 -1.18 14.53
CA GLU A 61 11.94 -0.41 15.78
C GLU A 61 11.61 1.06 15.54
N ALA A 62 12.15 1.68 14.49
CA ALA A 62 11.85 3.06 14.14
C ALA A 62 10.37 3.28 13.81
N TYR A 63 9.72 2.32 13.14
CA TYR A 63 8.27 2.36 12.91
C TYR A 63 7.48 2.21 14.21
N ARG A 64 7.86 1.30 15.10
CA ARG A 64 7.22 1.15 16.41
C ARG A 64 7.33 2.42 17.26
N ASN A 65 8.49 3.05 17.26
CA ASN A 65 8.72 4.31 17.99
C ASN A 65 7.86 5.46 17.42
N LEU A 66 7.70 5.53 16.10
CA LEU A 66 6.90 6.57 15.46
C LEU A 66 5.39 6.35 15.64
N LEU A 67 4.91 5.13 15.41
CA LEU A 67 3.49 4.82 15.24
C LEU A 67 2.86 4.27 16.55
N GLY A 68 3.66 3.63 17.40
CA GLY A 68 3.18 2.98 18.62
C GLY A 68 2.25 1.80 18.31
N ASP A 69 1.25 1.61 19.15
CA ASP A 69 0.19 0.61 18.99
C ASP A 69 -1.01 1.11 18.15
N GLY A 70 -1.04 2.39 17.82
CA GLY A 70 -2.11 3.03 17.06
C GLY A 70 -3.26 3.57 17.90
N GLY A 71 -3.29 3.29 19.19
CA GLY A 71 -4.42 3.68 20.09
C GLY A 71 -4.72 5.18 20.07
N ARG A 72 -3.69 6.03 19.97
CA ARG A 72 -3.86 7.49 19.85
C ARG A 72 -4.62 7.96 18.60
N TRP A 73 -4.74 7.09 17.59
CA TRP A 73 -5.47 7.40 16.34
C TRP A 73 -6.74 6.54 16.17
N GLY A 74 -7.09 5.73 17.18
CA GLY A 74 -8.23 4.85 17.12
C GLY A 74 -8.07 3.70 16.10
N VAL A 75 -6.84 3.21 15.93
CA VAL A 75 -6.48 2.04 15.13
C VAL A 75 -5.65 1.07 15.98
N ASN A 76 -5.47 -0.15 15.50
CA ASN A 76 -4.61 -1.17 16.10
C ASN A 76 -3.50 -1.52 15.14
N PHE A 77 -2.26 -1.17 15.47
CA PHE A 77 -1.10 -1.56 14.69
C PHE A 77 -0.50 -2.86 15.19
N ARG A 78 -0.23 -3.75 14.25
CA ARG A 78 0.67 -4.88 14.43
C ARG A 78 1.86 -4.73 13.49
N TYR A 79 2.95 -5.40 13.81
CA TYR A 79 4.21 -5.27 13.09
C TYR A 79 4.76 -6.64 12.75
N ALA A 80 5.17 -6.82 11.50
CA ALA A 80 5.89 -7.99 11.03
C ALA A 80 7.13 -7.57 10.25
N ALA A 81 8.09 -8.46 10.14
CA ALA A 81 9.30 -8.25 9.37
C ALA A 81 9.22 -9.02 8.04
N GLN A 82 9.62 -8.37 6.94
CA GLN A 82 9.91 -9.00 5.66
C GLN A 82 11.43 -9.18 5.58
N PRO A 83 11.96 -10.40 5.71
CA PRO A 83 13.41 -10.65 5.75
C PRO A 83 14.10 -10.32 4.41
N SER A 84 13.43 -10.58 3.30
CA SER A 84 13.90 -10.35 1.93
C SER A 84 12.80 -9.75 1.06
N PRO A 85 13.12 -8.90 0.09
CA PRO A 85 12.13 -8.22 -0.76
C PRO A 85 11.63 -9.13 -1.90
N ASP A 86 10.93 -10.21 -1.56
CA ASP A 86 10.49 -11.25 -2.49
C ASP A 86 9.15 -10.91 -3.18
N GLY A 87 8.85 -9.64 -3.30
CA GLY A 87 7.68 -9.14 -4.01
C GLY A 87 6.49 -8.79 -3.11
N LEU A 88 5.45 -8.20 -3.73
CA LEU A 88 4.28 -7.69 -3.02
C LEU A 88 3.40 -8.80 -2.44
N ALA A 89 3.30 -9.93 -3.14
CA ALA A 89 2.48 -11.06 -2.73
C ALA A 89 2.94 -11.67 -1.41
N GLN A 90 4.23 -11.59 -1.08
CA GLN A 90 4.78 -12.06 0.20
C GLN A 90 4.12 -11.39 1.40
N ALA A 91 3.59 -10.16 1.25
CA ALA A 91 2.88 -9.46 2.31
C ALA A 91 1.65 -10.24 2.81
N PHE A 92 0.96 -10.97 1.93
CA PHE A 92 -0.18 -11.80 2.31
C PHE A 92 0.26 -13.07 3.04
N LEU A 93 1.40 -13.66 2.66
CA LEU A 93 1.97 -14.82 3.36
C LEU A 93 2.42 -14.44 4.77
N ILE A 94 3.13 -13.31 4.91
CA ILE A 94 3.56 -12.78 6.22
C ILE A 94 2.35 -12.41 7.09
N GLY A 95 1.29 -11.91 6.47
CA GLY A 95 0.07 -11.48 7.13
C GLY A 95 -1.00 -12.55 7.29
N GLU A 96 -0.76 -13.80 6.95
CA GLU A 96 -1.78 -14.86 6.89
C GLU A 96 -2.53 -15.01 8.21
N ASP A 97 -1.83 -15.17 9.32
CA ASP A 97 -2.43 -15.27 10.66
C ASP A 97 -3.17 -14.00 11.08
N PHE A 98 -2.68 -12.83 10.64
CA PHE A 98 -3.32 -11.55 10.93
C PHE A 98 -4.61 -11.36 10.13
N ILE A 99 -4.62 -11.76 8.88
CA ILE A 99 -5.78 -11.67 7.98
C ILE A 99 -6.85 -12.67 8.40
N GLY A 100 -6.47 -13.93 8.63
CA GLY A 100 -7.40 -15.01 8.91
C GLY A 100 -8.43 -15.18 7.79
N ALA A 101 -9.70 -15.15 8.12
CA ALA A 101 -10.81 -15.24 7.16
C ALA A 101 -11.40 -13.89 6.74
N ASP A 102 -10.82 -12.78 7.21
CA ASP A 102 -11.30 -11.44 6.90
C ASP A 102 -10.82 -10.95 5.52
N PRO A 103 -11.55 -10.05 4.87
CA PRO A 103 -11.08 -9.39 3.66
C PRO A 103 -9.87 -8.50 3.97
N ALA A 104 -8.89 -8.46 3.05
CA ALA A 104 -7.66 -7.71 3.22
C ALA A 104 -7.52 -6.57 2.20
N CYS A 105 -6.88 -5.48 2.64
CA CYS A 105 -6.48 -4.37 1.80
C CYS A 105 -4.96 -4.17 1.91
N LEU A 106 -4.25 -4.30 0.80
CA LEU A 106 -2.80 -4.03 0.73
C LEU A 106 -2.56 -2.63 0.16
N ILE A 107 -1.70 -1.88 0.81
CA ILE A 107 -1.18 -0.59 0.34
C ILE A 107 0.34 -0.54 0.52
N LEU A 108 1.06 0.07 -0.41
CA LEU A 108 2.49 0.28 -0.24
C LEU A 108 2.75 1.49 0.66
N GLY A 109 3.79 1.41 1.47
CA GLY A 109 4.16 2.45 2.44
C GLY A 109 4.59 3.78 1.82
N ASP A 110 4.84 3.80 0.51
CA ASP A 110 5.22 4.98 -0.27
C ASP A 110 4.11 5.47 -1.23
N ASN A 111 2.92 4.89 -1.17
CA ASN A 111 1.80 5.33 -1.97
C ASN A 111 1.07 6.50 -1.29
N ILE A 112 0.91 7.59 -2.03
CA ILE A 112 0.17 8.78 -1.61
C ILE A 112 -1.06 8.90 -2.48
N TYR A 113 -2.22 8.60 -1.90
CA TYR A 113 -3.51 8.77 -2.57
C TYR A 113 -4.08 10.16 -2.28
N TYR A 114 -4.42 10.87 -3.33
CA TYR A 114 -5.03 12.19 -3.22
C TYR A 114 -6.10 12.36 -4.30
N GLY A 115 -7.21 12.97 -3.93
CA GLY A 115 -8.28 13.29 -4.91
C GLY A 115 -9.60 13.60 -4.23
N GLN A 116 -10.44 14.33 -4.95
CA GLN A 116 -11.78 14.62 -4.51
C GLN A 116 -12.62 13.33 -4.46
N GLY A 117 -13.35 13.13 -3.37
CA GLY A 117 -14.21 11.96 -3.20
C GLY A 117 -13.48 10.65 -2.86
N LEU A 118 -12.18 10.68 -2.55
CA LEU A 118 -11.39 9.48 -2.23
C LEU A 118 -12.07 8.59 -1.19
N SER A 119 -12.59 9.16 -0.10
CA SER A 119 -13.29 8.37 0.95
C SER A 119 -14.50 7.59 0.42
N ALA A 120 -15.25 8.16 -0.54
CA ALA A 120 -16.38 7.47 -1.16
C ALA A 120 -15.94 6.34 -2.07
N VAL A 121 -14.85 6.54 -2.82
CA VAL A 121 -14.23 5.51 -3.67
C VAL A 121 -13.74 4.33 -2.82
N LEU A 122 -13.01 4.61 -1.75
CA LEU A 122 -12.51 3.59 -0.82
C LEU A 122 -13.65 2.80 -0.14
N ARG A 123 -14.70 3.49 0.33
CA ARG A 123 -15.86 2.81 0.93
C ARG A 123 -16.61 1.93 -0.07
N ARG A 124 -16.71 2.31 -1.33
CA ARG A 124 -17.28 1.43 -2.38
C ARG A 124 -16.42 0.20 -2.61
N ALA A 125 -15.11 0.33 -2.57
CA ALA A 125 -14.19 -0.80 -2.70
C ALA A 125 -14.35 -1.78 -1.53
N THR A 126 -14.40 -1.28 -0.29
CA THR A 126 -14.55 -2.11 0.91
C THR A 126 -15.98 -2.65 1.13
N ALA A 127 -16.97 -2.19 0.37
CA ALA A 127 -18.32 -2.74 0.37
C ALA A 127 -18.48 -3.97 -0.54
N ARG A 128 -17.47 -4.34 -1.32
CA ARG A 128 -17.51 -5.54 -2.18
C ARG A 128 -17.36 -6.81 -1.34
N GLU A 129 -18.25 -7.76 -1.58
CA GLU A 129 -18.23 -9.05 -0.88
C GLU A 129 -17.36 -10.11 -1.58
N ARG A 130 -17.09 -9.95 -2.89
CA ARG A 130 -16.35 -10.93 -3.70
C ARG A 130 -15.43 -10.24 -4.71
N GLY A 131 -14.38 -10.97 -5.08
CA GLY A 131 -13.39 -10.51 -6.06
C GLY A 131 -12.33 -9.60 -5.44
N ALA A 132 -11.64 -8.84 -6.29
CA ALA A 132 -10.61 -7.89 -5.89
C ALA A 132 -10.91 -6.52 -6.52
N THR A 133 -10.42 -5.46 -5.88
CA THR A 133 -10.45 -4.10 -6.42
C THR A 133 -9.02 -3.59 -6.50
N VAL A 134 -8.63 -3.11 -7.66
CA VAL A 134 -7.40 -2.34 -7.85
C VAL A 134 -7.78 -0.92 -8.25
N PHE A 135 -6.91 0.03 -7.91
CA PHE A 135 -7.10 1.44 -8.26
C PHE A 135 -6.15 1.77 -9.40
N GLY A 136 -6.71 2.29 -10.49
CA GLY A 136 -5.95 2.72 -11.65
C GLY A 136 -5.95 4.23 -11.79
N TYR A 137 -4.90 4.79 -12.38
CA TYR A 137 -4.75 6.20 -12.66
C TYR A 137 -4.12 6.42 -14.04
N TYR A 138 -4.56 7.45 -14.76
CA TYR A 138 -3.97 7.78 -16.05
C TYR A 138 -2.64 8.50 -15.87
N VAL A 139 -1.59 7.96 -16.46
CA VAL A 139 -0.24 8.54 -16.44
C VAL A 139 0.26 8.83 -17.86
N ARG A 140 1.28 9.69 -17.98
CA ARG A 140 1.90 10.04 -19.26
C ARG A 140 3.01 9.07 -19.66
N ASP A 141 3.62 8.39 -18.70
CA ASP A 141 4.77 7.50 -18.84
C ASP A 141 4.47 6.08 -18.29
N PRO A 142 3.52 5.33 -18.93
CA PRO A 142 3.02 4.06 -18.44
C PRO A 142 4.11 2.97 -18.36
N GLU A 143 5.19 3.07 -19.14
CA GLU A 143 6.31 2.14 -19.15
C GLU A 143 7.05 2.02 -17.81
N ARG A 144 6.75 2.89 -16.85
CA ARG A 144 7.34 2.87 -15.50
C ARG A 144 6.51 2.11 -14.47
N TYR A 145 5.32 1.67 -14.86
CA TYR A 145 4.28 1.15 -13.95
C TYR A 145 3.74 -0.20 -14.43
N GLY A 146 2.91 -0.83 -13.59
CA GLY A 146 2.03 -1.89 -14.02
C GLY A 146 0.82 -1.31 -14.75
N VAL A 147 0.57 -1.73 -15.96
CA VAL A 147 -0.46 -1.17 -16.84
C VAL A 147 -1.61 -2.13 -17.01
N VAL A 148 -2.84 -1.66 -16.74
CA VAL A 148 -4.06 -2.44 -16.92
C VAL A 148 -4.62 -2.21 -18.32
N SER A 149 -4.86 -3.27 -19.08
CA SER A 149 -5.59 -3.23 -20.34
C SER A 149 -7.07 -3.62 -20.14
N PHE A 150 -7.94 -3.02 -20.94
CA PHE A 150 -9.38 -3.24 -20.86
C PHE A 150 -9.92 -3.79 -22.18
N ASP A 151 -11.00 -4.58 -22.11
CA ASP A 151 -11.78 -4.96 -23.29
C ASP A 151 -12.73 -3.82 -23.72
N ASP A 152 -13.43 -4.03 -24.86
CA ASP A 152 -14.38 -3.06 -25.42
C ASP A 152 -15.59 -2.77 -24.49
N GLN A 153 -15.78 -3.58 -23.46
CA GLN A 153 -16.82 -3.41 -22.44
C GLN A 153 -16.27 -2.76 -21.14
N GLY A 154 -15.00 -2.31 -21.14
CA GLY A 154 -14.37 -1.68 -19.99
C GLY A 154 -14.01 -2.63 -18.85
N ARG A 155 -13.91 -3.94 -19.11
CA ARG A 155 -13.47 -4.93 -18.12
C ARG A 155 -11.96 -5.11 -18.19
N ALA A 156 -11.30 -5.16 -17.03
CA ALA A 156 -9.87 -5.44 -16.97
C ALA A 156 -9.57 -6.80 -17.60
N LYS A 157 -8.66 -6.82 -18.57
CA LYS A 157 -8.27 -7.99 -19.35
C LYS A 157 -6.92 -8.55 -18.91
N ASP A 158 -5.98 -7.65 -18.66
CA ASP A 158 -4.61 -8.02 -18.34
C ASP A 158 -3.89 -6.90 -17.57
N ILE A 159 -2.83 -7.27 -16.86
CA ILE A 159 -1.93 -6.32 -16.18
C ILE A 159 -0.51 -6.66 -16.64
N GLU A 160 0.14 -5.72 -17.33
CA GLU A 160 1.52 -5.86 -17.82
C GLU A 160 2.45 -4.94 -17.01
N GLU A 161 3.46 -5.52 -16.38
CA GLU A 161 4.46 -4.76 -15.62
C GLU A 161 5.48 -4.12 -16.57
N LYS A 162 5.59 -2.78 -16.52
CA LYS A 162 6.54 -1.98 -17.31
C LYS A 162 6.54 -2.32 -18.80
N PRO A 163 5.43 -2.15 -19.51
CA PRO A 163 5.32 -2.47 -20.93
C PRO A 163 6.34 -1.69 -21.75
N LYS A 164 6.94 -2.35 -22.75
CA LYS A 164 7.93 -1.75 -23.64
C LYS A 164 7.33 -0.90 -24.78
N ALA A 165 6.04 -1.01 -25.01
CA ALA A 165 5.32 -0.32 -26.08
C ALA A 165 4.36 0.73 -25.50
N ASP A 166 4.23 1.86 -26.22
CA ASP A 166 3.27 2.92 -25.88
C ASP A 166 1.83 2.37 -25.99
N ARG A 167 1.21 2.09 -24.85
CA ARG A 167 -0.19 1.70 -24.76
C ARG A 167 -0.95 2.78 -24.01
N LYS A 168 -2.03 3.27 -24.59
CA LYS A 168 -3.02 4.13 -23.94
C LYS A 168 -3.71 3.32 -22.84
N SER A 169 -3.14 3.30 -21.66
CA SER A 169 -3.52 2.38 -20.61
C SER A 169 -3.59 3.07 -19.26
N VAL A 170 -4.40 2.51 -18.37
CA VAL A 170 -4.59 2.96 -17.00
C VAL A 170 -3.59 2.23 -16.10
N VAL A 171 -2.93 2.96 -15.25
CA VAL A 171 -1.99 2.43 -14.24
C VAL A 171 -2.66 2.31 -12.88
#